data_2cfaf3892cc9c458731623756d7e6deb
#
_entry.id   2cfaf3892cc9c458731623756d7e6deb
#
_cell.length_a   1.000
_cell.length_b   1.000
_cell.length_c   1.000
_cell.angle_alpha   90.00
_cell.angle_beta   90.00
_cell.angle_gamma   90.00
#
_symmetry.space_group_name_H-M   'P 1'
#
loop_
_entity.id
_entity.type
_entity.pdbx_description
1 polymer ?
#
loop_
_entity_poly.entity_id
_entity_poly.type
_entity_poly.pdbx_seq_one_letter_code
_entity_poly.pdbx_strand_id
1 'polypeptide(L)'
;VLERHIDFGSVPELCGRETPELVVGTVDINAGVFETFTNKGVTSEAVLASAAVPSLFEAVEINGHYHWDGLFSQNPPIDDLMTVAAERKPQELWVIQINPQQREDEPTTLEEIADRRNELSGNISLNQELAVIERVNRWIDDGHLPKSDFTRTEIKRIQLEQPYRSSTKLDRSSGFIQEVMELGESKAAEFYG
;
A
#
# COMPACT_ATOMS: atom_id res chain seq x y z
N VAL A 1 -14.67 14.15 -7.56
CA VAL A 1 -13.40 14.81 -7.95
C VAL A 1 -12.59 13.89 -8.85
N LEU A 2 -12.38 12.62 -8.48
CA LEU A 2 -11.57 11.65 -9.25
C LEU A 2 -12.03 11.53 -10.71
N GLU A 3 -13.31 11.31 -10.97
CA GLU A 3 -13.88 11.13 -12.31
C GLU A 3 -13.76 12.36 -13.24
N ARG A 4 -13.38 13.53 -12.69
CA ARG A 4 -13.05 14.71 -13.49
C ARG A 4 -11.65 14.67 -14.09
N HIS A 5 -10.79 13.83 -13.53
CA HIS A 5 -9.38 13.75 -13.88
C HIS A 5 -8.97 12.39 -14.44
N ILE A 6 -9.75 11.34 -14.13
CA ILE A 6 -9.46 9.96 -14.53
C ILE A 6 -10.72 9.39 -15.18
N ASP A 7 -10.56 8.91 -16.41
CA ASP A 7 -11.56 8.10 -17.08
C ASP A 7 -11.39 6.63 -16.68
N PHE A 8 -12.11 6.23 -15.64
CA PHE A 8 -12.07 4.84 -15.15
C PHE A 8 -12.56 3.82 -16.18
N GLY A 9 -13.37 4.23 -17.14
CA GLY A 9 -13.82 3.37 -18.25
C GLY A 9 -12.69 2.96 -19.19
N SER A 10 -11.62 3.76 -19.29
CA SER A 10 -10.44 3.46 -20.12
C SER A 10 -9.40 2.60 -19.41
N VAL A 11 -9.43 2.47 -18.07
CA VAL A 11 -8.45 1.68 -17.30
C VAL A 11 -8.31 0.25 -17.80
N PRO A 12 -9.40 -0.49 -18.10
CA PRO A 12 -9.29 -1.85 -18.65
C PRO A 12 -8.50 -1.97 -19.94
N GLU A 13 -8.57 -0.93 -20.80
CA GLU A 13 -7.86 -0.91 -22.09
C GLU A 13 -6.38 -0.57 -21.93
N LEU A 14 -6.05 0.20 -20.86
CA LEU A 14 -4.69 0.57 -20.53
C LEU A 14 -3.93 -0.56 -19.81
N CYS A 15 -4.64 -1.54 -19.25
CA CYS A 15 -4.06 -2.66 -18.49
C CYS A 15 -3.99 -3.91 -19.39
N GLY A 16 -2.85 -4.17 -20.00
CA GLY A 16 -2.60 -5.29 -20.90
C GLY A 16 -1.29 -6.04 -20.57
N ARG A 17 -0.88 -6.95 -21.45
CA ARG A 17 0.34 -7.74 -21.24
C ARG A 17 1.63 -6.90 -21.20
N GLU A 18 1.64 -5.77 -21.87
CA GLU A 18 2.80 -4.89 -22.02
C GLU A 18 2.67 -3.59 -21.18
N THR A 19 1.62 -3.49 -20.38
CA THR A 19 1.33 -2.32 -19.54
C THR A 19 1.34 -2.73 -18.06
N PRO A 20 1.62 -1.78 -17.14
CA PRO A 20 1.57 -2.06 -15.71
C PRO A 20 0.22 -2.60 -15.25
N GLU A 21 0.21 -3.53 -14.32
CA GLU A 21 -0.99 -3.94 -13.60
C GLU A 21 -1.22 -3.00 -12.42
N LEU A 22 -2.48 -2.63 -12.22
CA LEU A 22 -2.93 -1.83 -11.09
C LEU A 22 -3.69 -2.73 -10.11
N VAL A 23 -3.25 -2.74 -8.86
CA VAL A 23 -3.91 -3.47 -7.77
C VAL A 23 -4.26 -2.47 -6.67
N VAL A 24 -5.53 -2.45 -6.26
CA VAL A 24 -6.04 -1.58 -5.19
C VAL A 24 -6.61 -2.46 -4.09
N GLY A 25 -6.12 -2.28 -2.86
CA GLY A 25 -6.55 -3.06 -1.70
C GLY A 25 -7.53 -2.30 -0.82
N THR A 26 -8.55 -3.01 -0.34
CA THR A 26 -9.56 -2.51 0.60
C THR A 26 -9.87 -3.58 1.65
N VAL A 27 -10.61 -3.23 2.69
CA VAL A 27 -11.21 -4.19 3.60
C VAL A 27 -12.74 -4.14 3.49
N ASP A 28 -13.37 -5.28 3.14
CA ASP A 28 -14.81 -5.47 3.23
C ASP A 28 -15.18 -5.62 4.72
N ILE A 29 -15.84 -4.60 5.28
CA ILE A 29 -16.16 -4.59 6.70
C ILE A 29 -17.42 -5.40 7.04
N ASN A 30 -18.21 -5.78 6.04
CA ASN A 30 -19.36 -6.64 6.25
C ASN A 30 -18.93 -8.12 6.31
N ALA A 31 -18.04 -8.53 5.43
CA ALA A 31 -17.50 -9.89 5.39
C ALA A 31 -16.30 -10.08 6.34
N GLY A 32 -15.60 -9.01 6.71
CA GLY A 32 -14.39 -9.06 7.55
C GLY A 32 -13.19 -9.65 6.81
N VAL A 33 -13.10 -9.41 5.51
CA VAL A 33 -12.02 -9.91 4.64
C VAL A 33 -11.32 -8.79 3.89
N PHE A 34 -10.07 -9.06 3.52
CA PHE A 34 -9.36 -8.20 2.57
C PHE A 34 -9.88 -8.47 1.15
N GLU A 35 -10.04 -7.41 0.37
CA GLU A 35 -10.46 -7.49 -1.03
C GLU A 35 -9.56 -6.64 -1.91
N THR A 36 -9.16 -7.18 -3.06
CA THR A 36 -8.37 -6.50 -4.08
C THR A 36 -9.16 -6.28 -5.34
N PHE A 37 -8.97 -5.10 -5.92
CA PHE A 37 -9.48 -4.74 -7.24
C PHE A 37 -8.31 -4.62 -8.19
N THR A 38 -8.31 -5.44 -9.24
CA THR A 38 -7.21 -5.46 -10.22
C THR A 38 -7.68 -4.93 -11.56
N ASN A 39 -6.89 -4.12 -12.21
CA ASN A 39 -7.09 -3.67 -13.59
C ASN A 39 -8.54 -3.27 -13.90
N LYS A 40 -9.29 -4.21 -14.52
CA LYS A 40 -10.70 -4.00 -14.94
C LYS A 40 -11.67 -3.78 -13.77
N GLY A 41 -11.32 -4.26 -12.59
CA GLY A 41 -12.12 -4.08 -11.38
C GLY A 41 -11.84 -2.77 -10.65
N VAL A 42 -10.84 -2.00 -11.08
CA VAL A 42 -10.54 -0.72 -10.43
C VAL A 42 -11.53 0.35 -10.88
N THR A 43 -12.36 0.79 -9.95
CA THR A 43 -13.36 1.85 -10.14
C THR A 43 -13.02 3.06 -9.26
N SER A 44 -13.75 4.16 -9.44
CA SER A 44 -13.63 5.34 -8.57
C SER A 44 -13.96 4.98 -7.11
N GLU A 45 -14.94 4.10 -6.89
CA GLU A 45 -15.34 3.62 -5.57
C GLU A 45 -14.22 2.79 -4.91
N ALA A 46 -13.58 1.89 -5.67
CA ALA A 46 -12.45 1.10 -5.15
C ALA A 46 -11.29 2.00 -4.71
N VAL A 47 -10.95 3.01 -5.51
CA VAL A 47 -9.90 3.99 -5.16
C VAL A 47 -10.29 4.84 -3.95
N LEU A 48 -11.56 5.28 -3.86
CA LEU A 48 -12.05 6.02 -2.71
C LEU A 48 -12.05 5.16 -1.44
N ALA A 49 -12.47 3.90 -1.54
CA ALA A 49 -12.47 2.95 -0.44
C ALA A 49 -11.06 2.70 0.09
N SER A 50 -10.08 2.52 -0.80
CA SER A 50 -8.68 2.29 -0.43
C SER A 50 -8.01 3.48 0.29
N ALA A 51 -8.64 4.65 0.25
CA ALA A 51 -8.22 5.86 0.96
C ALA A 51 -9.17 6.25 2.11
N ALA A 52 -10.23 5.47 2.34
CA ALA A 52 -11.23 5.74 3.37
C ALA A 52 -10.76 5.23 4.74
N VAL A 53 -9.85 5.98 5.37
CA VAL A 53 -9.35 5.66 6.72
C VAL A 53 -10.49 5.81 7.72
N PRO A 54 -10.82 4.76 8.52
CA PRO A 54 -11.80 4.85 9.59
C PRO A 54 -11.52 6.02 10.54
N SER A 55 -12.55 6.63 11.07
CA SER A 55 -12.55 7.84 11.90
C SER A 55 -12.34 9.15 11.13
N LEU A 56 -11.85 9.13 9.90
CA LEU A 56 -11.72 10.31 9.04
C LEU A 56 -12.75 10.32 7.92
N PHE A 57 -13.09 9.14 7.39
CA PHE A 57 -14.01 8.98 6.26
C PHE A 57 -15.06 7.91 6.52
N GLU A 58 -16.22 8.09 5.91
CA GLU A 58 -17.26 7.07 5.86
C GLU A 58 -16.81 5.89 4.99
N ALA A 59 -17.39 4.70 5.25
CA ALA A 59 -17.16 3.56 4.40
C ALA A 59 -17.77 3.77 3.01
N VAL A 60 -17.12 3.23 1.99
CA VAL A 60 -17.59 3.30 0.60
C VAL A 60 -18.32 2.00 0.26
N GLU A 61 -19.52 2.10 -0.30
CA GLU A 61 -20.27 0.94 -0.76
C GLU A 61 -19.75 0.48 -2.14
N ILE A 62 -19.39 -0.81 -2.24
CA ILE A 62 -19.00 -1.47 -3.48
C ILE A 62 -19.77 -2.79 -3.56
N ASN A 63 -20.55 -2.99 -4.63
CA ASN A 63 -21.34 -4.21 -4.85
C ASN A 63 -22.25 -4.62 -3.68
N GLY A 64 -22.75 -3.66 -2.91
CA GLY A 64 -23.65 -3.91 -1.77
C GLY A 64 -22.94 -4.20 -0.45
N HIS A 65 -21.61 -4.13 -0.41
CA HIS A 65 -20.79 -4.23 0.79
C HIS A 65 -20.07 -2.91 1.08
N TYR A 66 -19.83 -2.63 2.36
CA TYR A 66 -19.10 -1.44 2.78
C TYR A 66 -17.61 -1.73 2.94
N HIS A 67 -16.78 -0.82 2.42
CA HIS A 67 -15.32 -0.96 2.42
C HIS A 67 -14.64 0.22 3.08
N TRP A 68 -13.54 -0.06 3.77
CA TRP A 68 -12.57 0.91 4.25
C TRP A 68 -11.17 0.65 3.66
N ASP A 69 -10.24 1.56 3.96
CA ASP A 69 -8.82 1.44 3.65
C ASP A 69 -8.28 0.06 4.09
N GLY A 70 -7.54 -0.59 3.21
CA GLY A 70 -6.90 -1.87 3.46
C GLY A 70 -5.85 -1.89 4.57
N LEU A 71 -5.52 -0.72 5.15
CA LEU A 71 -4.57 -0.53 6.24
C LEU A 71 -4.75 -1.50 7.41
N PHE A 72 -6.00 -1.90 7.70
CA PHE A 72 -6.33 -2.78 8.84
C PHE A 72 -6.29 -4.27 8.52
N SER A 73 -6.03 -4.64 7.28
CA SER A 73 -6.07 -6.01 6.82
C SER A 73 -4.75 -6.40 6.16
N GLN A 74 -4.60 -6.12 4.89
CA GLN A 74 -3.40 -6.42 4.11
C GLN A 74 -2.98 -5.16 3.35
N ASN A 75 -1.85 -4.57 3.71
CA ASN A 75 -1.40 -3.32 3.12
C ASN A 75 0.14 -3.31 2.99
N PRO A 76 0.66 -3.27 1.78
CA PRO A 76 -0.02 -3.37 0.47
C PRO A 76 -0.41 -4.81 0.08
N PRO A 77 -1.18 -5.02 -1.00
CA PRO A 77 -1.57 -6.33 -1.51
C PRO A 77 -0.42 -7.06 -2.24
N ILE A 78 0.63 -7.41 -1.51
CA ILE A 78 1.85 -8.02 -2.08
C ILE A 78 1.58 -9.43 -2.60
N ASP A 79 0.70 -10.19 -1.93
CA ASP A 79 0.36 -11.56 -2.33
C ASP A 79 -0.16 -11.62 -3.77
N ASP A 80 -1.02 -10.68 -4.17
CA ASP A 80 -1.52 -10.60 -5.54
C ASP A 80 -0.40 -10.38 -6.56
N LEU A 81 0.64 -9.61 -6.20
CA LEU A 81 1.79 -9.39 -7.07
C LEU A 81 2.71 -10.62 -7.13
N MET A 82 2.75 -11.42 -6.09
CA MET A 82 3.63 -12.59 -5.98
C MET A 82 3.01 -13.88 -6.52
N THR A 83 1.69 -13.92 -6.70
CA THR A 83 0.96 -15.08 -7.23
C THR A 83 0.85 -15.11 -8.76
N VAL A 84 1.40 -14.11 -9.44
CA VAL A 84 1.46 -14.10 -10.92
C VAL A 84 2.35 -15.23 -11.46
N ALA A 85 2.19 -15.53 -12.76
CA ALA A 85 3.00 -16.55 -13.44
C ALA A 85 4.51 -16.28 -13.29
N ALA A 86 5.32 -17.34 -13.27
CA ALA A 86 6.75 -17.26 -12.94
C ALA A 86 7.52 -16.25 -13.81
N GLU A 87 7.18 -16.16 -15.09
CA GLU A 87 7.79 -15.23 -16.05
C GLU A 87 7.40 -13.76 -15.82
N ARG A 88 6.41 -13.50 -14.99
CA ARG A 88 5.90 -12.15 -14.64
C ARG A 88 6.22 -11.76 -13.20
N LYS A 89 6.87 -12.63 -12.43
CA LYS A 89 7.23 -12.32 -11.05
C LYS A 89 8.22 -11.15 -11.01
N PRO A 90 8.00 -10.17 -10.12
CA PRO A 90 8.87 -9.01 -10.03
C PRO A 90 10.26 -9.43 -9.53
N GLN A 91 11.31 -8.92 -10.18
CA GLN A 91 12.69 -9.05 -9.71
C GLN A 91 13.00 -8.04 -8.60
N GLU A 92 12.31 -6.90 -8.61
CA GLU A 92 12.40 -5.86 -7.60
C GLU A 92 11.02 -5.49 -7.08
N LEU A 93 10.91 -5.33 -5.77
CA LEU A 93 9.74 -4.80 -5.09
C LEU A 93 10.11 -3.47 -4.43
N TRP A 94 9.57 -2.38 -4.95
CA TRP A 94 9.76 -1.05 -4.41
C TRP A 94 8.62 -0.69 -3.49
N VAL A 95 8.95 -0.44 -2.22
CA VAL A 95 7.98 -0.11 -1.18
C VAL A 95 8.15 1.36 -0.80
N ILE A 96 7.10 2.15 -1.02
CA ILE A 96 7.01 3.53 -0.53
C ILE A 96 6.19 3.50 0.76
N GLN A 97 6.88 3.58 1.90
CA GLN A 97 6.28 3.48 3.23
C GLN A 97 6.12 4.87 3.84
N ILE A 98 4.87 5.32 3.94
CA ILE A 98 4.53 6.65 4.47
C ILE A 98 4.28 6.68 5.98
N ASN A 99 4.03 5.52 6.61
CA ASN A 99 3.85 5.43 8.04
C ASN A 99 5.20 5.15 8.72
N PRO A 100 5.64 5.97 9.70
CA PRO A 100 6.91 5.78 10.37
C PRO A 100 6.94 4.44 11.11
N GLN A 101 8.04 3.70 10.96
CA GLN A 101 8.20 2.39 11.61
C GLN A 101 8.39 2.55 13.12
N GLN A 102 9.16 3.54 13.52
CA GLN A 102 9.52 3.79 14.91
C GLN A 102 8.96 5.13 15.38
N ARG A 103 8.65 5.22 16.66
CA ARG A 103 8.39 6.46 17.39
C ARG A 103 9.18 6.41 18.71
N GLU A 104 9.78 7.53 19.08
CA GLU A 104 10.52 7.65 20.33
C GLU A 104 9.58 7.88 21.52
N ASP A 105 8.52 8.64 21.30
CA ASP A 105 7.60 9.05 22.36
C ASP A 105 6.47 8.03 22.57
N GLU A 106 6.11 7.83 23.84
CA GLU A 106 4.93 7.07 24.24
C GLU A 106 3.64 7.85 23.90
N PRO A 107 2.67 7.28 23.18
CA PRO A 107 1.40 7.93 22.92
C PRO A 107 0.57 7.98 24.22
N THR A 108 0.21 9.19 24.67
CA THR A 108 -0.49 9.42 25.94
C THR A 108 -1.91 9.94 25.79
N THR A 109 -2.24 10.55 24.66
CA THR A 109 -3.59 11.03 24.34
C THR A 109 -4.36 10.01 23.50
N LEU A 110 -5.69 10.07 23.52
CA LEU A 110 -6.53 9.19 22.68
C LEU A 110 -6.22 9.34 21.20
N GLU A 111 -5.91 10.56 20.73
CA GLU A 111 -5.52 10.83 19.35
C GLU A 111 -4.19 10.14 19.02
N GLU A 112 -3.16 10.35 19.83
CA GLU A 112 -1.84 9.72 19.64
C GLU A 112 -1.91 8.19 19.68
N ILE A 113 -2.74 7.63 20.59
CA ILE A 113 -2.97 6.18 20.68
C ILE A 113 -3.65 5.67 19.42
N ALA A 114 -4.67 6.38 18.91
CA ALA A 114 -5.37 6.00 17.69
C ALA A 114 -4.42 6.07 16.47
N ASP A 115 -3.62 7.12 16.37
CA ASP A 115 -2.62 7.28 15.30
C ASP A 115 -1.61 6.14 15.32
N ARG A 116 -1.03 5.87 16.49
CA ARG A 116 -0.03 4.80 16.61
C ARG A 116 -0.62 3.43 16.31
N ARG A 117 -1.84 3.16 16.73
CA ARG A 117 -2.55 1.91 16.40
C ARG A 117 -2.72 1.74 14.89
N ASN A 118 -3.10 2.81 14.18
CA ASN A 118 -3.27 2.78 12.74
C ASN A 118 -1.93 2.53 12.02
N GLU A 119 -0.85 3.21 12.43
CA GLU A 119 0.49 2.97 11.91
C GLU A 119 0.95 1.53 12.14
N LEU A 120 0.77 1.02 13.36
CA LEU A 120 1.14 -0.36 13.70
C LEU A 120 0.37 -1.38 12.85
N SER A 121 -0.93 -1.16 12.63
CA SER A 121 -1.73 -2.05 11.78
C SER A 121 -1.14 -2.17 10.38
N GLY A 122 -0.87 -1.06 9.71
CA GLY A 122 -0.27 -1.06 8.38
C GLY A 122 1.15 -1.60 8.35
N ASN A 123 2.00 -1.17 9.30
CA ASN A 123 3.40 -1.57 9.33
C ASN A 123 3.59 -3.06 9.69
N ILE A 124 2.77 -3.61 10.59
CA ILE A 124 2.83 -5.04 10.94
C ILE A 124 2.44 -5.88 9.73
N SER A 125 1.35 -5.54 9.06
CA SER A 125 0.92 -6.22 7.84
C SER A 125 2.02 -6.18 6.77
N LEU A 126 2.53 -5.00 6.44
CA LEU A 126 3.64 -4.83 5.49
C LEU A 126 4.85 -5.71 5.87
N ASN A 127 5.29 -5.67 7.13
CA ASN A 127 6.46 -6.43 7.55
C ASN A 127 6.23 -7.95 7.48
N GLN A 128 5.01 -8.43 7.74
CA GLN A 128 4.67 -9.84 7.58
C GLN A 128 4.77 -10.29 6.13
N GLU A 129 4.21 -9.51 5.20
CA GLU A 129 4.31 -9.78 3.75
C GLU A 129 5.77 -9.81 3.28
N LEU A 130 6.55 -8.80 3.64
CA LEU A 130 7.96 -8.72 3.25
C LEU A 130 8.79 -9.85 3.86
N ALA A 131 8.51 -10.28 5.09
CA ALA A 131 9.20 -11.40 5.73
C ALA A 131 8.95 -12.73 5.01
N VAL A 132 7.81 -12.91 4.35
CA VAL A 132 7.55 -14.08 3.49
C VAL A 132 8.48 -14.06 2.29
N ILE A 133 8.57 -12.93 1.58
CA ILE A 133 9.48 -12.78 0.43
C ILE A 133 10.94 -13.04 0.82
N GLU A 134 11.40 -12.44 1.93
CA GLU A 134 12.76 -12.66 2.44
C GLU A 134 13.01 -14.11 2.80
N ARG A 135 12.02 -14.82 3.32
CA ARG A 135 12.11 -16.26 3.62
C ARG A 135 12.25 -17.08 2.34
N VAL A 136 11.44 -16.79 1.34
CA VAL A 136 11.51 -17.45 0.02
C VAL A 136 12.88 -17.19 -0.61
N ASN A 137 13.37 -15.95 -0.58
CA ASN A 137 14.71 -15.59 -1.07
C ASN A 137 15.81 -16.44 -0.40
N ARG A 138 15.77 -16.57 0.94
CA ARG A 138 16.72 -17.44 1.66
C ARG A 138 16.62 -18.89 1.21
N TRP A 139 15.45 -19.43 1.03
CA TRP A 139 15.28 -20.82 0.57
C TRP A 139 15.81 -21.04 -0.86
N ILE A 140 15.73 -20.01 -1.73
CA ILE A 140 16.34 -20.05 -3.06
C ILE A 140 17.88 -20.01 -2.94
N ASP A 141 18.41 -19.11 -2.11
CA ASP A 141 19.83 -18.93 -1.90
C ASP A 141 20.49 -20.19 -1.27
N ASP A 142 19.79 -20.82 -0.33
CA ASP A 142 20.19 -22.06 0.34
C ASP A 142 20.01 -23.33 -0.55
N GLY A 143 19.39 -23.20 -1.73
CA GLY A 143 19.15 -24.31 -2.66
C GLY A 143 17.98 -25.22 -2.27
N HIS A 144 17.13 -24.79 -1.33
CA HIS A 144 15.92 -25.51 -0.96
C HIS A 144 14.79 -25.37 -1.98
N LEU A 145 14.79 -24.25 -2.74
CA LEU A 145 13.87 -24.01 -3.83
C LEU A 145 14.65 -23.88 -5.16
N PRO A 146 14.18 -24.53 -6.24
CA PRO A 146 14.86 -24.50 -7.52
C PRO A 146 14.73 -23.12 -8.19
N LYS A 147 15.84 -22.57 -8.67
CA LYS A 147 15.89 -21.27 -9.38
C LYS A 147 15.15 -21.30 -10.72
N SER A 148 14.81 -22.48 -11.24
CA SER A 148 13.99 -22.63 -12.46
C SER A 148 12.54 -22.20 -12.24
N ASP A 149 12.01 -22.41 -11.01
CA ASP A 149 10.59 -22.26 -10.71
C ASP A 149 10.31 -21.06 -9.79
N PHE A 150 11.34 -20.57 -9.12
CA PHE A 150 11.26 -19.47 -8.15
C PHE A 150 12.22 -18.35 -8.51
N THR A 151 11.70 -17.13 -8.49
CA THR A 151 12.50 -15.93 -8.76
C THR A 151 12.79 -15.21 -7.45
N ARG A 152 14.06 -14.84 -7.24
CA ARG A 152 14.45 -13.98 -6.13
C ARG A 152 13.97 -12.56 -6.38
N THR A 153 13.29 -11.98 -5.39
CA THR A 153 12.78 -10.61 -5.46
C THR A 153 13.56 -9.72 -4.49
N GLU A 154 14.24 -8.72 -5.01
CA GLU A 154 14.92 -7.71 -4.20
C GLU A 154 13.92 -6.72 -3.63
N ILE A 155 13.98 -6.46 -2.32
CA ILE A 155 13.11 -5.49 -1.65
C ILE A 155 13.86 -4.17 -1.47
N LYS A 156 13.32 -3.10 -2.04
CA LYS A 156 13.83 -1.74 -1.91
C LYS A 156 12.80 -0.86 -1.21
N ARG A 157 13.21 -0.08 -0.20
CA ARG A 157 12.30 0.72 0.60
C ARG A 157 12.67 2.20 0.55
N ILE A 158 11.66 3.03 0.30
CA ILE A 158 11.67 4.47 0.52
C ILE A 158 10.77 4.73 1.72
N GLN A 159 11.33 5.24 2.82
CA GLN A 159 10.61 5.39 4.09
C GLN A 159 10.49 6.86 4.47
N LEU A 160 9.27 7.23 4.85
CA LEU A 160 9.01 8.49 5.55
C LEU A 160 9.22 8.26 7.05
N GLU A 161 10.18 8.97 7.65
CA GLU A 161 10.53 8.85 9.06
C GLU A 161 9.84 9.89 9.93
N GLN A 162 9.25 10.93 9.33
CA GLN A 162 8.54 12.00 10.01
C GLN A 162 7.23 11.49 10.62
N PRO A 163 7.01 11.67 11.92
CA PRO A 163 5.78 11.27 12.59
C PRO A 163 4.69 12.33 12.41
N TYR A 164 4.10 12.39 11.23
CA TYR A 164 2.93 13.24 11.00
C TYR A 164 1.71 12.72 11.77
N ARG A 165 0.92 13.64 12.35
CA ARG A 165 -0.35 13.29 13.00
C ARG A 165 -1.42 12.96 11.95
N SER A 166 -2.43 12.15 12.31
CA SER A 166 -3.55 11.84 11.40
C SER A 166 -4.30 13.08 10.94
N SER A 167 -4.36 14.12 11.77
CA SER A 167 -4.95 15.42 11.40
C SER A 167 -4.28 16.07 10.18
N THR A 168 -2.98 15.83 9.96
CA THR A 168 -2.27 16.36 8.78
C THR A 168 -2.76 15.75 7.47
N LYS A 169 -3.37 14.55 7.50
CA LYS A 169 -4.00 13.93 6.32
C LYS A 169 -5.14 14.77 5.73
N LEU A 170 -5.70 15.68 6.52
CA LEU A 170 -6.72 16.64 6.11
C LEU A 170 -6.16 18.02 5.78
N ASP A 171 -4.89 18.27 6.04
CA ASP A 171 -4.25 19.55 5.71
C ASP A 171 -4.03 19.66 4.19
N ARG A 172 -4.69 20.67 3.60
CA ARG A 172 -4.62 20.99 2.18
C ARG A 172 -3.98 22.35 1.93
N SER A 173 -3.28 22.88 2.93
CA SER A 173 -2.53 24.12 2.75
C SER A 173 -1.41 23.93 1.73
N SER A 174 -1.19 24.93 0.88
CA SER A 174 -0.12 24.87 -0.12
C SER A 174 1.27 24.72 0.52
N GLY A 175 1.48 25.29 1.70
CA GLY A 175 2.74 25.17 2.44
C GLY A 175 3.02 23.74 2.87
N PHE A 176 2.03 23.06 3.47
CA PHE A 176 2.18 21.67 3.89
C PHE A 176 2.39 20.72 2.69
N ILE A 177 1.61 20.92 1.61
CA ILE A 177 1.76 20.11 0.39
C ILE A 177 3.17 20.28 -0.18
N GLN A 178 3.68 21.50 -0.26
CA GLN A 178 5.03 21.77 -0.77
C GLN A 178 6.11 21.14 0.10
N GLU A 179 6.00 21.25 1.43
CA GLU A 179 6.92 20.60 2.39
C GLU A 179 7.00 19.08 2.19
N VAL A 180 5.84 18.42 2.08
CA VAL A 180 5.79 16.96 1.89
C VAL A 180 6.33 16.54 0.52
N MET A 181 6.11 17.34 -0.52
CA MET A 181 6.68 17.10 -1.85
C MET A 181 8.22 17.20 -1.81
N GLU A 182 8.77 18.25 -1.22
CA GLU A 182 10.23 18.43 -1.09
C GLU A 182 10.87 17.30 -0.28
N LEU A 183 10.20 16.85 0.79
CA LEU A 183 10.63 15.69 1.57
C LEU A 183 10.64 14.42 0.72
N GLY A 184 9.59 14.19 -0.07
CA GLY A 184 9.50 13.05 -0.99
C GLY A 184 10.61 13.06 -2.04
N GLU A 185 10.91 14.21 -2.64
CA GLU A 185 12.01 14.39 -3.59
C GLU A 185 13.37 14.09 -2.94
N SER A 186 13.59 14.58 -1.72
CA SER A 186 14.81 14.30 -0.96
C SER A 186 15.00 12.80 -0.69
N LYS A 187 13.92 12.12 -0.23
CA LYS A 187 13.97 10.68 0.02
C LYS A 187 14.17 9.85 -1.24
N ALA A 188 13.59 10.26 -2.35
CA ALA A 188 13.82 9.63 -3.64
C ALA A 188 15.29 9.83 -4.09
N ALA A 189 15.85 11.02 -3.93
CA ALA A 189 17.25 11.30 -4.26
C ALA A 189 18.22 10.45 -3.42
N GLU A 190 17.98 10.31 -2.11
CA GLU A 190 18.75 9.41 -1.23
C GLU A 190 18.68 7.95 -1.71
N PHE A 191 17.53 7.52 -2.22
CA PHE A 191 17.31 6.16 -2.68
C PHE A 191 18.02 5.84 -4.00
N TYR A 192 18.13 6.80 -4.91
CA TYR A 192 18.82 6.62 -6.19
C TYR A 192 20.33 6.87 -6.13
N GLY A 193 20.84 7.47 -5.03
CA GLY A 193 22.25 7.64 -4.68
C GLY A 193 23.05 8.43 -5.56
#